data_084d71aec77d19048cc3bb1aea70fed8
#
_entry.id   084d71aec77d19048cc3bb1aea70fed8
#
_cell.length_a   1.000
_cell.length_b   1.000
_cell.length_c   1.000
_cell.angle_alpha   90.00
_cell.angle_beta   90.00
_cell.angle_gamma   90.00
#
_symmetry.space_group_name_H-M   'P 1'
#
loop_
_entity.id
_entity.type
_entity.pdbx_description
1 polymer ?
#
loop_
_entity_poly.entity_id
_entity_poly.type
_entity_poly.pdbx_seq_one_letter_code
_entity_poly.pdbx_strand_id
1 'polypeptide(L)'
;VMAENYENFTYANLAIRGKLVGQVHDEQVPIALGLANGPSTIVSFHAGANDVIRPKYDPEKTIKTYNSAVDTLIKGGVSLMLFCVLEDSGKKNKTAQIWQERFAIFNENVRRKANDVGAILFDPNQDDFWRDSRFIHEDRLHLNSEGHRRVAQAVLARLNLPHDSDWRTPLPPESPKSIIEKTQVNLNWFGAYAVPWMIRRARRRSSGDGRSAKYPAPINWK
;
A
#
# COMPACT_ATOMS: atom_id res chain seq x y z
N VAL A 1 10.22 -2.46 17.77
CA VAL A 1 9.40 -3.65 18.11
C VAL A 1 9.92 -4.89 17.40
N MET A 2 9.97 -4.99 16.04
CA MET A 2 10.45 -6.20 15.37
C MET A 2 11.86 -6.59 15.82
N ALA A 3 12.81 -5.66 15.78
CA ALA A 3 14.21 -5.90 16.19
C ALA A 3 14.39 -6.22 17.70
N GLU A 4 13.44 -5.85 18.52
CA GLU A 4 13.43 -6.15 19.97
C GLU A 4 12.87 -7.54 20.27
N ASN A 5 12.05 -8.08 19.36
CA ASN A 5 11.38 -9.37 19.57
C ASN A 5 12.02 -10.52 18.77
N TYR A 6 12.93 -10.22 17.84
CA TYR A 6 13.61 -11.23 17.04
C TYR A 6 15.12 -11.01 17.05
N GLU A 7 15.86 -12.03 17.49
CA GLU A 7 17.31 -12.03 17.37
C GLU A 7 17.73 -12.00 15.90
N ASN A 8 18.78 -11.24 15.60
CA ASN A 8 19.33 -11.10 14.24
C ASN A 8 18.30 -10.60 13.20
N PHE A 9 17.33 -9.79 13.63
CA PHE A 9 16.36 -9.20 12.72
C PHE A 9 17.03 -8.34 11.66
N THR A 10 16.77 -8.64 10.40
CA THR A 10 17.23 -7.85 9.26
C THR A 10 16.03 -7.33 8.47
N TYR A 11 16.21 -6.20 7.82
CA TYR A 11 15.18 -5.53 7.05
C TYR A 11 15.70 -5.09 5.69
N ALA A 12 14.93 -5.37 4.64
CA ALA A 12 15.14 -4.83 3.30
C ALA A 12 13.87 -4.12 2.81
N ASN A 13 14.01 -3.10 1.98
CA ASN A 13 12.88 -2.40 1.37
C ASN A 13 13.14 -2.19 -0.12
N LEU A 14 12.53 -3.02 -0.93
CA LEU A 14 12.64 -3.02 -2.38
C LEU A 14 11.59 -2.13 -3.05
N ALA A 15 10.65 -1.56 -2.27
CA ALA A 15 9.54 -0.79 -2.82
C ALA A 15 10.02 0.47 -3.55
N ILE A 16 9.53 0.65 -4.77
CA ILE A 16 9.73 1.85 -5.59
C ILE A 16 8.35 2.37 -5.97
N ARG A 17 8.07 3.62 -5.61
CA ARG A 17 6.75 4.23 -5.87
C ARG A 17 6.42 4.21 -7.37
N GLY A 18 5.13 4.03 -7.69
CA GLY A 18 4.63 4.11 -9.07
C GLY A 18 4.88 2.88 -9.94
N LYS A 19 5.54 1.84 -9.41
CA LYS A 19 5.70 0.56 -10.11
C LYS A 19 4.34 -0.11 -10.30
N LEU A 20 4.15 -0.73 -11.46
CA LEU A 20 3.01 -1.59 -11.77
C LEU A 20 3.29 -3.02 -11.29
N VAL A 21 2.23 -3.80 -11.09
CA VAL A 21 2.37 -5.17 -10.58
C VAL A 21 3.29 -6.05 -11.43
N GLY A 22 3.28 -5.89 -12.76
CA GLY A 22 4.21 -6.60 -13.65
C GLY A 22 5.67 -6.24 -13.39
N GLN A 23 5.96 -4.96 -13.18
CA GLN A 23 7.33 -4.52 -12.86
C GLN A 23 7.77 -5.03 -11.47
N VAL A 24 6.85 -5.08 -10.50
CA VAL A 24 7.15 -5.66 -9.19
C VAL A 24 7.44 -7.15 -9.31
N HIS A 25 6.62 -7.89 -10.09
CA HIS A 25 6.82 -9.30 -10.36
C HIS A 25 8.18 -9.59 -11.01
N ASP A 26 8.52 -8.85 -12.06
CA ASP A 26 9.69 -9.15 -12.89
C ASP A 26 11.01 -8.64 -12.28
N GLU A 27 10.96 -7.51 -11.54
CA GLU A 27 12.15 -6.85 -11.03
C GLU A 27 12.37 -7.05 -9.52
N GLN A 28 11.30 -7.03 -8.70
CA GLN A 28 11.43 -7.00 -7.23
C GLN A 28 11.25 -8.39 -6.58
N VAL A 29 10.36 -9.22 -7.13
CA VAL A 29 10.13 -10.58 -6.60
C VAL A 29 11.40 -11.44 -6.65
N PRO A 30 12.16 -11.49 -7.77
CA PRO A 30 13.41 -12.26 -7.80
C PRO A 30 14.45 -11.77 -6.79
N ILE A 31 14.55 -10.44 -6.62
CA ILE A 31 15.47 -9.86 -5.62
C ILE A 31 15.03 -10.25 -4.21
N ALA A 32 13.74 -10.13 -3.90
CA ALA A 32 13.20 -10.51 -2.59
C ALA A 32 13.50 -11.97 -2.24
N LEU A 33 13.33 -12.87 -3.20
CA LEU A 33 13.65 -14.30 -3.03
C LEU A 33 15.15 -14.54 -2.85
N GLY A 34 16.01 -13.79 -3.56
CA GLY A 34 17.46 -13.86 -3.40
C GLY A 34 17.95 -13.37 -2.02
N LEU A 35 17.16 -12.54 -1.32
CA LEU A 35 17.46 -12.05 0.03
C LEU A 35 16.80 -12.89 1.13
N ALA A 36 15.87 -13.77 0.75
CA ALA A 36 15.07 -14.51 1.71
C ALA A 36 15.82 -15.68 2.34
N ASN A 37 15.48 -15.99 3.57
CA ASN A 37 15.93 -17.16 4.31
C ASN A 37 14.72 -18.06 4.65
N GLY A 38 14.08 -18.59 3.59
CA GLY A 38 12.95 -19.51 3.71
C GLY A 38 11.79 -18.94 4.56
N PRO A 39 11.10 -19.78 5.33
CA PRO A 39 9.90 -19.42 6.08
C PRO A 39 10.12 -18.38 7.20
N SER A 40 11.37 -18.19 7.65
CA SER A 40 11.71 -17.15 8.62
C SER A 40 11.67 -15.73 8.03
N THR A 41 11.57 -15.62 6.71
CA THR A 41 11.41 -14.33 6.02
C THR A 41 9.95 -14.05 5.77
N ILE A 42 9.46 -12.90 6.26
CA ILE A 42 8.13 -12.38 5.92
C ILE A 42 8.28 -11.34 4.80
N VAL A 43 7.67 -11.62 3.66
CA VAL A 43 7.57 -10.65 2.56
C VAL A 43 6.23 -9.93 2.66
N SER A 44 6.25 -8.62 2.92
CA SER A 44 5.08 -7.77 2.79
C SER A 44 4.89 -7.39 1.32
N PHE A 45 3.81 -7.88 0.69
CA PHE A 45 3.54 -7.67 -0.73
C PHE A 45 2.30 -6.81 -0.93
N HIS A 46 2.53 -5.57 -1.37
CA HIS A 46 1.48 -4.58 -1.65
C HIS A 46 1.70 -3.96 -3.03
N ALA A 47 1.24 -4.64 -4.07
CA ALA A 47 1.35 -4.22 -5.46
C ALA A 47 -0.02 -4.26 -6.14
N GLY A 48 -0.17 -3.61 -7.29
CA GLY A 48 -1.41 -3.58 -8.09
C GLY A 48 -2.25 -2.31 -7.95
N ALA A 49 -2.17 -1.57 -6.85
CA ALA A 49 -2.92 -0.32 -6.67
C ALA A 49 -2.63 0.70 -7.79
N ASN A 50 -1.38 0.78 -8.24
CA ASN A 50 -1.00 1.66 -9.35
C ASN A 50 -1.60 1.24 -10.69
N ASP A 51 -1.88 -0.04 -10.88
CA ASP A 51 -2.55 -0.57 -12.07
C ASP A 51 -4.02 -0.16 -12.07
N VAL A 52 -4.72 -0.35 -10.93
CA VAL A 52 -6.14 -0.08 -10.75
C VAL A 52 -6.51 1.38 -11.05
N ILE A 53 -5.69 2.34 -10.65
CA ILE A 53 -5.93 3.78 -10.88
C ILE A 53 -5.62 4.24 -12.32
N ARG A 54 -5.10 3.37 -13.18
CA ARG A 54 -4.81 3.73 -14.57
C ARG A 54 -6.08 3.83 -15.40
N PRO A 55 -6.17 4.79 -16.36
CA PRO A 55 -7.33 4.88 -17.26
C PRO A 55 -7.59 3.59 -18.05
N LYS A 56 -6.53 2.95 -18.51
CA LYS A 56 -6.57 1.66 -19.24
C LYS A 56 -6.33 0.49 -18.29
N TYR A 57 -7.02 0.46 -17.14
CA TYR A 57 -6.96 -0.66 -16.22
C TYR A 57 -7.59 -1.91 -16.86
N ASP A 58 -6.85 -2.99 -16.81
CA ASP A 58 -7.27 -4.33 -17.23
C ASP A 58 -7.28 -5.22 -15.98
N PRO A 59 -8.47 -5.51 -15.43
CA PRO A 59 -8.58 -6.30 -14.20
C PRO A 59 -8.07 -7.73 -14.36
N GLU A 60 -8.37 -8.41 -15.47
CA GLU A 60 -7.97 -9.81 -15.68
C GLU A 60 -6.45 -9.93 -15.74
N LYS A 61 -5.81 -9.08 -16.54
CA LYS A 61 -4.35 -9.05 -16.65
C LYS A 61 -3.69 -8.71 -15.32
N THR A 62 -4.20 -7.70 -14.61
CA THR A 62 -3.64 -7.27 -13.33
C THR A 62 -3.76 -8.37 -12.28
N ILE A 63 -4.92 -8.99 -12.15
CA ILE A 63 -5.20 -10.10 -11.23
C ILE A 63 -4.31 -11.31 -11.55
N LYS A 64 -4.22 -11.70 -12.82
CA LYS A 64 -3.35 -12.79 -13.26
C LYS A 64 -1.89 -12.55 -12.88
N THR A 65 -1.38 -11.34 -13.13
CA THR A 65 0.01 -10.99 -12.81
C THR A 65 0.23 -10.92 -11.31
N TYR A 66 -0.72 -10.38 -10.55
CA TYR A 66 -0.68 -10.37 -9.08
C TYR A 66 -0.59 -11.78 -8.51
N ASN A 67 -1.47 -12.66 -8.98
CA ASN A 67 -1.50 -14.05 -8.52
C ASN A 67 -0.21 -14.79 -8.88
N SER A 68 0.36 -14.56 -10.08
CA SER A 68 1.66 -15.12 -10.47
C SER A 68 2.78 -14.66 -9.55
N ALA A 69 2.82 -13.38 -9.17
CA ALA A 69 3.81 -12.87 -8.23
C ALA A 69 3.70 -13.53 -6.86
N VAL A 70 2.47 -13.67 -6.33
CA VAL A 70 2.20 -14.34 -5.05
C VAL A 70 2.62 -15.82 -5.13
N ASP A 71 2.25 -16.52 -6.20
CA ASP A 71 2.62 -17.93 -6.39
C ASP A 71 4.14 -18.12 -6.47
N THR A 72 4.84 -17.19 -7.10
CA THR A 72 6.30 -17.21 -7.20
C THR A 72 6.94 -17.05 -5.80
N LEU A 73 6.42 -16.12 -5.00
CA LEU A 73 6.89 -15.91 -3.61
C LEU A 73 6.63 -17.16 -2.74
N ILE A 74 5.44 -17.74 -2.81
CA ILE A 74 5.10 -18.95 -2.05
C ILE A 74 5.98 -20.14 -2.46
N LYS A 75 6.19 -20.34 -3.77
CA LYS A 75 7.11 -21.39 -4.26
C LYS A 75 8.54 -21.16 -3.79
N GLY A 76 8.94 -19.92 -3.55
CA GLY A 76 10.22 -19.57 -2.96
C GLY A 76 10.32 -19.85 -1.45
N GLY A 77 9.25 -20.34 -0.81
CA GLY A 77 9.24 -20.81 0.57
C GLY A 77 9.18 -19.70 1.63
N VAL A 78 8.82 -18.47 1.28
CA VAL A 78 8.70 -17.35 2.22
C VAL A 78 7.31 -17.29 2.86
N SER A 79 7.22 -16.70 4.05
CA SER A 79 5.94 -16.30 4.64
C SER A 79 5.46 -15.01 3.98
N LEU A 80 4.14 -14.89 3.73
CA LEU A 80 3.58 -13.71 3.07
C LEU A 80 2.65 -12.92 3.97
N MET A 81 2.72 -11.60 3.82
CA MET A 81 1.70 -10.67 4.28
C MET A 81 1.18 -9.87 3.09
N LEU A 82 -0.12 -10.00 2.79
CA LEU A 82 -0.80 -9.34 1.70
C LEU A 82 -1.66 -8.17 2.21
N PHE A 83 -1.88 -7.18 1.37
CA PHE A 83 -2.55 -5.95 1.73
C PHE A 83 -3.68 -5.64 0.74
N CYS A 84 -4.88 -5.42 1.25
CA CYS A 84 -5.93 -4.76 0.50
C CYS A 84 -5.71 -3.24 0.46
N VAL A 85 -6.25 -2.60 -0.57
CA VAL A 85 -6.31 -1.14 -0.69
C VAL A 85 -7.61 -0.65 -0.07
N LEU A 86 -7.62 0.53 0.54
CA LEU A 86 -8.86 1.15 0.99
C LEU A 86 -9.78 1.43 -0.22
N GLU A 87 -10.96 0.84 -0.24
CA GLU A 87 -11.92 0.91 -1.35
C GLU A 87 -12.66 2.25 -1.36
N ASP A 88 -13.22 2.61 -0.22
CA ASP A 88 -13.99 3.84 -0.07
C ASP A 88 -13.15 4.96 0.56
N SER A 89 -12.83 5.95 -0.24
CA SER A 89 -12.12 7.16 0.21
C SER A 89 -13.05 8.21 0.84
N GLY A 90 -14.32 7.93 1.03
CA GLY A 90 -15.34 8.88 1.51
C GLY A 90 -15.72 9.98 0.50
N LYS A 91 -15.17 9.97 -0.71
CA LYS A 91 -15.46 10.96 -1.76
C LYS A 91 -16.62 10.48 -2.65
N LYS A 92 -17.54 11.40 -2.97
CA LYS A 92 -18.77 11.10 -3.74
C LYS A 92 -18.71 11.51 -5.21
N ASN A 93 -17.51 11.66 -5.81
CA ASN A 93 -17.40 12.00 -7.22
C ASN A 93 -17.27 10.75 -8.10
N LYS A 94 -17.58 10.90 -9.40
CA LYS A 94 -17.57 9.78 -10.37
C LYS A 94 -16.24 9.02 -10.42
N THR A 95 -15.12 9.72 -10.33
CA THR A 95 -13.78 9.07 -10.34
C THR A 95 -13.57 8.21 -9.09
N ALA A 96 -13.99 8.69 -7.92
CA ALA A 96 -13.90 7.93 -6.68
C ALA A 96 -14.78 6.66 -6.73
N GLN A 97 -15.99 6.76 -7.30
CA GLN A 97 -16.88 5.61 -7.50
C GLN A 97 -16.24 4.55 -8.41
N ILE A 98 -15.68 4.97 -9.56
CA ILE A 98 -14.97 4.05 -10.46
C ILE A 98 -13.79 3.37 -9.76
N TRP A 99 -13.03 4.10 -8.95
CA TRP A 99 -11.90 3.51 -8.21
C TRP A 99 -12.39 2.57 -7.12
N GLN A 100 -13.45 2.92 -6.40
CA GLN A 100 -14.06 2.05 -5.40
C GLN A 100 -14.47 0.70 -5.99
N GLU A 101 -15.19 0.71 -7.12
CA GLU A 101 -15.59 -0.51 -7.82
C GLU A 101 -14.37 -1.35 -8.27
N ARG A 102 -13.37 -0.70 -8.85
CA ARG A 102 -12.16 -1.38 -9.30
C ARG A 102 -11.33 -1.95 -8.16
N PHE A 103 -11.19 -1.21 -7.06
CA PHE A 103 -10.50 -1.70 -5.86
C PHE A 103 -11.26 -2.83 -5.20
N ALA A 104 -12.60 -2.80 -5.16
CA ALA A 104 -13.40 -3.89 -4.63
C ALA A 104 -13.14 -5.20 -5.39
N ILE A 105 -13.13 -5.17 -6.73
CA ILE A 105 -12.81 -6.33 -7.57
C ILE A 105 -11.37 -6.83 -7.31
N PHE A 106 -10.40 -5.92 -7.24
CA PHE A 106 -9.02 -6.26 -6.99
C PHE A 106 -8.82 -6.85 -5.60
N ASN A 107 -9.37 -6.22 -4.56
CA ASN A 107 -9.27 -6.66 -3.17
C ASN A 107 -9.95 -8.02 -2.93
N GLU A 108 -11.06 -8.30 -3.61
CA GLU A 108 -11.70 -9.62 -3.54
C GLU A 108 -10.73 -10.72 -3.99
N ASN A 109 -9.96 -10.47 -5.06
CA ASN A 109 -8.90 -11.38 -5.44
C ASN A 109 -7.78 -11.47 -4.40
N VAL A 110 -7.39 -10.35 -3.78
CA VAL A 110 -6.35 -10.35 -2.71
C VAL A 110 -6.81 -11.18 -1.52
N ARG A 111 -8.07 -11.00 -1.06
CA ARG A 111 -8.66 -11.78 0.05
C ARG A 111 -8.67 -13.26 -0.25
N ARG A 112 -9.19 -13.64 -1.42
CA ARG A 112 -9.22 -15.03 -1.85
C ARG A 112 -7.81 -15.62 -1.93
N LYS A 113 -6.87 -14.91 -2.58
CA LYS A 113 -5.49 -15.37 -2.73
C LYS A 113 -4.78 -15.51 -1.39
N ALA A 114 -5.01 -14.59 -0.45
CA ALA A 114 -4.47 -14.70 0.90
C ALA A 114 -4.96 -15.97 1.61
N ASN A 115 -6.26 -16.26 1.52
CA ASN A 115 -6.85 -17.48 2.07
C ASN A 115 -6.28 -18.74 1.40
N ASP A 116 -6.19 -18.78 0.07
CA ASP A 116 -5.73 -19.94 -0.70
C ASP A 116 -4.28 -20.34 -0.36
N VAL A 117 -3.42 -19.36 -0.07
CA VAL A 117 -2.00 -19.61 0.22
C VAL A 117 -1.64 -19.51 1.71
N GLY A 118 -2.63 -19.27 2.59
CA GLY A 118 -2.39 -19.11 4.03
C GLY A 118 -1.59 -17.86 4.40
N ALA A 119 -1.66 -16.79 3.59
CA ALA A 119 -0.96 -15.55 3.86
C ALA A 119 -1.65 -14.72 4.95
N ILE A 120 -0.87 -13.97 5.71
CA ILE A 120 -1.39 -12.96 6.65
C ILE A 120 -2.02 -11.85 5.82
N LEU A 121 -3.26 -11.47 6.12
CA LEU A 121 -3.96 -10.41 5.41
C LEU A 121 -4.13 -9.16 6.28
N PHE A 122 -3.74 -8.00 5.73
CA PHE A 122 -4.17 -6.70 6.24
C PHE A 122 -5.24 -6.13 5.30
N ASP A 123 -6.45 -5.95 5.83
CA ASP A 123 -7.58 -5.38 5.07
C ASP A 123 -8.15 -4.17 5.82
N PRO A 124 -7.85 -2.94 5.36
CA PRO A 124 -8.36 -1.72 5.97
C PRO A 124 -9.86 -1.52 5.79
N ASN A 125 -10.52 -2.32 4.93
CA ASN A 125 -11.95 -2.18 4.68
C ASN A 125 -12.83 -2.81 5.77
N GLN A 126 -12.22 -3.49 6.73
CA GLN A 126 -12.90 -4.07 7.89
C GLN A 126 -13.19 -3.05 9.01
N ASP A 127 -12.53 -1.90 8.98
CA ASP A 127 -12.64 -0.89 10.03
C ASP A 127 -12.91 0.51 9.43
N ASP A 128 -14.06 1.10 9.73
CA ASP A 128 -14.51 2.38 9.15
C ASP A 128 -13.58 3.57 9.47
N PHE A 129 -12.83 3.53 10.58
CA PHE A 129 -11.96 4.62 10.94
C PHE A 129 -10.87 4.90 9.89
N TRP A 130 -10.49 3.92 9.05
CA TRP A 130 -9.53 4.12 7.96
C TRP A 130 -10.01 5.10 6.88
N ARG A 131 -11.33 5.38 6.83
CA ARG A 131 -11.91 6.37 5.90
C ARG A 131 -11.65 7.82 6.31
N ASP A 132 -11.10 8.05 7.51
CA ASP A 132 -10.78 9.39 7.97
C ASP A 132 -9.65 10.00 7.13
N SER A 133 -9.99 11.06 6.39
CA SER A 133 -9.06 11.74 5.48
C SER A 133 -7.85 12.36 6.19
N ARG A 134 -7.89 12.50 7.52
CA ARG A 134 -6.78 13.00 8.34
C ARG A 134 -5.62 12.01 8.46
N PHE A 135 -5.80 10.75 8.02
CA PHE A 135 -4.70 9.79 7.86
C PHE A 135 -4.01 9.90 6.50
N ILE A 136 -4.56 10.72 5.61
CA ILE A 136 -4.05 10.87 4.24
C ILE A 136 -3.17 12.12 4.18
N HIS A 137 -2.05 12.00 3.49
CA HIS A 137 -1.14 13.10 3.20
C HIS A 137 -1.83 14.18 2.31
N GLU A 138 -1.26 15.36 2.28
CA GLU A 138 -1.78 16.48 1.48
C GLU A 138 -1.92 16.14 -0.01
N ASP A 139 -1.18 15.18 -0.54
CA ASP A 139 -1.35 14.70 -1.92
C ASP A 139 -2.65 13.94 -2.18
N ARG A 140 -3.43 13.67 -1.13
CA ARG A 140 -4.75 12.98 -1.15
C ARG A 140 -4.71 11.54 -1.68
N LEU A 141 -3.54 10.92 -1.67
CA LEU A 141 -3.35 9.56 -2.18
C LEU A 141 -2.60 8.65 -1.20
N HIS A 142 -1.54 9.15 -0.58
CA HIS A 142 -0.71 8.37 0.32
C HIS A 142 -1.09 8.64 1.78
N LEU A 143 -0.72 7.71 2.66
CA LEU A 143 -0.85 7.93 4.10
C LEU A 143 0.13 9.02 4.55
N ASN A 144 -0.27 9.79 5.56
CA ASN A 144 0.63 10.65 6.32
C ASN A 144 1.32 9.86 7.45
N SER A 145 2.10 10.54 8.27
CA SER A 145 2.85 9.90 9.38
C SER A 145 1.95 9.17 10.35
N GLU A 146 0.78 9.73 10.71
CA GLU A 146 -0.17 9.08 11.62
C GLU A 146 -0.83 7.87 10.96
N GLY A 147 -1.23 7.96 9.69
CA GLY A 147 -1.74 6.82 8.93
C GLY A 147 -0.71 5.69 8.84
N HIS A 148 0.55 6.02 8.56
CA HIS A 148 1.64 5.02 8.56
C HIS A 148 1.88 4.40 9.93
N ARG A 149 1.86 5.20 11.02
CA ARG A 149 1.98 4.68 12.38
C ARG A 149 0.89 3.65 12.68
N ARG A 150 -0.36 3.98 12.36
CA ARG A 150 -1.50 3.07 12.60
C ARG A 150 -1.44 1.80 11.77
N VAL A 151 -1.04 1.89 10.50
CA VAL A 151 -0.80 0.68 9.68
C VAL A 151 0.31 -0.18 10.29
N ALA A 152 1.39 0.42 10.77
CA ALA A 152 2.45 -0.34 11.43
C ALA A 152 1.94 -1.06 12.68
N GLN A 153 1.13 -0.41 13.53
CA GLN A 153 0.54 -1.03 14.72
C GLN A 153 -0.45 -2.16 14.34
N ALA A 154 -1.25 -1.93 13.30
CA ALA A 154 -2.15 -2.96 12.79
C ALA A 154 -1.40 -4.19 12.24
N VAL A 155 -0.27 -3.98 11.58
CA VAL A 155 0.62 -5.05 11.12
C VAL A 155 1.21 -5.82 12.30
N LEU A 156 1.70 -5.13 13.33
CA LEU A 156 2.19 -5.76 14.55
C LEU A 156 1.10 -6.60 15.23
N ALA A 157 -0.13 -6.08 15.32
CA ALA A 157 -1.28 -6.82 15.84
C ALA A 157 -1.56 -8.11 15.04
N ARG A 158 -1.47 -8.05 13.70
CA ARG A 158 -1.66 -9.23 12.84
C ARG A 158 -0.53 -10.26 12.97
N LEU A 159 0.65 -9.81 13.37
CA LEU A 159 1.81 -10.68 13.65
C LEU A 159 1.83 -11.18 15.10
N ASN A 160 0.83 -10.86 15.92
CA ASN A 160 0.76 -11.16 17.36
C ASN A 160 1.97 -10.61 18.14
N LEU A 161 2.48 -9.45 17.73
CA LEU A 161 3.58 -8.75 18.38
C LEU A 161 3.05 -7.61 19.27
N PRO A 162 3.87 -7.16 20.25
CA PRO A 162 3.53 -5.99 21.06
C PRO A 162 3.19 -4.79 20.17
N HIS A 163 2.04 -4.20 20.41
CA HIS A 163 1.53 -3.07 19.63
C HIS A 163 0.72 -2.13 20.52
N ASP A 164 0.58 -0.90 20.06
CA ASP A 164 -0.27 0.12 20.67
C ASP A 164 -1.74 -0.25 20.42
N SER A 165 -2.53 -0.42 21.47
CA SER A 165 -3.95 -0.77 21.36
C SER A 165 -4.81 0.37 20.79
N ASP A 166 -4.31 1.61 20.81
CA ASP A 166 -5.03 2.80 20.37
C ASP A 166 -5.07 2.99 18.85
N TRP A 167 -4.43 2.09 18.10
CA TRP A 167 -4.36 2.23 16.65
C TRP A 167 -5.73 2.24 15.97
N ARG A 168 -6.78 1.66 16.60
CA ARG A 168 -8.17 1.67 16.12
C ARG A 168 -8.99 2.85 16.63
N THR A 169 -8.49 3.62 17.61
CA THR A 169 -9.24 4.71 18.20
C THR A 169 -9.47 5.83 17.17
N PRO A 170 -10.72 6.20 16.88
CA PRO A 170 -10.99 7.32 15.98
C PRO A 170 -10.33 8.61 16.48
N LEU A 171 -9.93 9.47 15.53
CA LEU A 171 -9.44 10.79 15.92
C LEU A 171 -10.57 11.64 16.50
N PRO A 172 -10.27 12.54 17.44
CA PRO A 172 -11.26 13.47 17.98
C PRO A 172 -11.95 14.26 16.85
N PRO A 173 -13.22 14.64 17.01
CA PRO A 173 -13.90 15.48 16.02
C PRO A 173 -13.15 16.78 15.77
N GLU A 174 -13.07 17.19 14.51
CA GLU A 174 -12.54 18.50 14.10
C GLU A 174 -13.68 19.50 13.85
N SER A 175 -13.40 20.76 14.10
CA SER A 175 -14.29 21.83 13.66
C SER A 175 -14.36 21.86 12.12
N PRO A 176 -15.57 22.00 11.52
CA PRO A 176 -15.72 22.04 10.09
C PRO A 176 -15.00 23.26 9.50
N LYS A 177 -14.13 23.02 8.51
CA LYS A 177 -13.46 24.09 7.76
C LYS A 177 -14.46 24.95 7.02
N SER A 178 -14.25 26.26 7.02
CA SER A 178 -15.03 27.22 6.23
C SER A 178 -14.92 26.96 4.73
N ILE A 179 -15.82 27.53 3.95
CA ILE A 179 -15.79 27.43 2.48
C ILE A 179 -14.50 28.03 1.92
N ILE A 180 -14.04 29.15 2.48
CA ILE A 180 -12.80 29.84 2.05
C ILE A 180 -11.59 28.94 2.30
N GLU A 181 -11.46 28.36 3.48
CA GLU A 181 -10.38 27.42 3.79
C GLU A 181 -10.39 26.19 2.89
N LYS A 182 -11.56 25.60 2.64
CA LYS A 182 -11.70 24.46 1.70
C LYS A 182 -11.27 24.83 0.29
N THR A 183 -11.61 26.02 -0.16
CA THR A 183 -11.24 26.51 -1.49
C THR A 183 -9.74 26.72 -1.60
N GLN A 184 -9.12 27.37 -0.60
CA GLN A 184 -7.67 27.58 -0.56
C GLN A 184 -6.90 26.25 -0.54
N VAL A 185 -7.33 25.29 0.28
CA VAL A 185 -6.74 23.94 0.34
C VAL A 185 -6.85 23.25 -1.02
N ASN A 186 -7.95 23.40 -1.73
CA ASN A 186 -8.14 22.80 -3.06
C ASN A 186 -7.24 23.45 -4.12
N LEU A 187 -7.10 24.75 -4.13
CA LEU A 187 -6.22 25.49 -5.05
C LEU A 187 -4.75 25.12 -4.82
N ASN A 188 -4.32 25.09 -3.56
CA ASN A 188 -2.97 24.69 -3.19
C ASN A 188 -2.68 23.25 -3.63
N TRP A 189 -3.61 22.33 -3.37
CA TRP A 189 -3.50 20.93 -3.81
C TRP A 189 -3.39 20.82 -5.33
N PHE A 190 -4.22 21.56 -6.07
CA PHE A 190 -4.20 21.53 -7.53
C PHE A 190 -2.84 21.95 -8.08
N GLY A 191 -2.29 23.05 -7.59
CA GLY A 191 -0.97 23.55 -8.01
C GLY A 191 0.18 22.62 -7.59
N ALA A 192 0.19 22.15 -6.35
CA ALA A 192 1.30 21.38 -5.80
C ALA A 192 1.35 19.93 -6.27
N TYR A 193 0.18 19.31 -6.53
CA TYR A 193 0.08 17.87 -6.79
C TYR A 193 -0.55 17.52 -8.14
N ALA A 194 -1.71 18.09 -8.48
CA ALA A 194 -2.44 17.72 -9.69
C ALA A 194 -1.70 18.16 -10.96
N VAL A 195 -1.27 19.40 -11.04
CA VAL A 195 -0.54 19.94 -12.21
C VAL A 195 0.77 19.19 -12.46
N PRO A 196 1.68 18.99 -11.49
CA PRO A 196 2.88 18.19 -11.69
C PRO A 196 2.59 16.74 -12.09
N TRP A 197 1.51 16.15 -11.55
CA TRP A 197 1.10 14.81 -11.95
C TRP A 197 0.66 14.77 -13.43
N MET A 198 -0.16 15.73 -13.88
CA MET A 198 -0.60 15.83 -15.27
C MET A 198 0.58 16.01 -16.22
N ILE A 199 1.55 16.87 -15.88
CA ILE A 199 2.76 17.10 -16.69
C ILE A 199 3.59 15.81 -16.82
N ARG A 200 3.83 15.10 -15.71
CA ARG A 200 4.53 13.80 -15.75
C ARG A 200 3.78 12.79 -16.63
N ARG A 201 2.45 12.77 -16.52
CA ARG A 201 1.60 11.88 -17.31
C ARG A 201 1.71 12.17 -18.81
N ALA A 202 1.63 13.46 -19.20
CA ALA A 202 1.83 13.89 -20.58
C ALA A 202 3.22 13.51 -21.14
N ARG A 203 4.24 13.58 -20.28
CA ARG A 203 5.61 13.17 -20.60
C ARG A 203 5.86 11.66 -20.49
N ARG A 204 4.84 10.85 -20.26
CA ARG A 204 4.91 9.37 -20.05
C ARG A 204 5.89 8.95 -18.94
N ARG A 205 6.12 9.82 -17.95
CA ARG A 205 7.01 9.56 -16.81
C ARG A 205 6.22 9.07 -15.60
N SER A 206 6.80 8.10 -14.88
CA SER A 206 6.33 7.67 -13.56
C SER A 206 6.96 8.55 -12.46
N SER A 207 6.31 8.63 -11.31
CA SER A 207 6.90 9.26 -10.11
C SER A 207 8.05 8.43 -9.52
N GLY A 208 8.23 7.20 -9.99
CA GLY A 208 9.32 6.30 -9.59
C GLY A 208 10.51 6.29 -10.53
N ASP A 209 10.43 6.99 -11.69
CA ASP A 209 11.51 7.01 -12.65
C ASP A 209 12.77 7.65 -12.05
N GLY A 210 13.90 6.96 -12.19
CA GLY A 210 15.18 7.38 -11.61
C GLY A 210 15.31 7.19 -10.10
N ARG A 211 14.37 6.48 -9.46
CA ARG A 211 14.44 6.11 -8.03
C ARG A 211 14.91 4.67 -7.85
N SER A 212 15.74 4.47 -6.84
CA SER A 212 16.16 3.15 -6.37
C SER A 212 15.37 2.74 -5.12
N ALA A 213 15.44 1.46 -4.79
CA ALA A 213 14.95 0.91 -3.53
C ALA A 213 15.66 1.58 -2.34
N LYS A 214 14.93 1.80 -1.23
CA LYS A 214 15.46 2.50 -0.05
C LYS A 214 16.51 1.65 0.69
N TYR A 215 16.27 0.35 0.80
CA TYR A 215 17.17 -0.61 1.42
C TYR A 215 17.24 -1.86 0.54
N PRO A 216 18.05 -1.83 -0.55
CA PRO A 216 18.08 -2.90 -1.54
C PRO A 216 18.76 -4.18 -1.04
N ALA A 217 19.45 -4.09 0.08
CA ALA A 217 20.09 -5.21 0.78
C ALA A 217 19.63 -5.25 2.23
N PRO A 218 19.65 -6.41 2.90
CA PRO A 218 19.31 -6.53 4.31
C PRO A 218 20.22 -5.66 5.19
N ILE A 219 19.61 -4.92 6.08
CA ILE A 219 20.30 -4.14 7.11
C ILE A 219 19.90 -4.66 8.49
N ASN A 220 20.83 -4.69 9.43
CA ASN A 220 20.51 -4.94 10.84
C ASN A 220 19.81 -3.69 11.40
N TRP A 221 18.55 -3.86 11.79
CA TRP A 221 17.79 -2.78 12.41
C TRP A 221 17.96 -2.91 13.93
N LYS A 222 18.73 -2.00 14.52
CA LYS A 222 18.90 -1.90 15.97
C LYS A 222 17.97 -0.86 16.54
#